data_c28c88301a257ffb93ca93f0f3878bcd
#
_entry.id   c28c88301a257ffb93ca93f0f3878bcd
#
_cell.length_a   1.000
_cell.length_b   1.000
_cell.length_c   1.000
_cell.angle_alpha   90.00
_cell.angle_beta   90.00
_cell.angle_gamma   90.00
#
_symmetry.space_group_name_H-M   'P 1'
#
loop_
_entity.id
_entity.type
_entity.pdbx_description
1 polymer ?
#
loop_
_entity_poly.entity_id
_entity_poly.type
_entity_poly.pdbx_seq_one_letter_code
_entity_poly.pdbx_strand_id
1 'polypeptide(L)'
;MSPLIVFFIVLVVVLVAIGIYFIFKGDEEPSLGPTPGPTPGPTQGPTQGPTPESDIVVGRYVKLEHTIAYDADIQGNDEDTHANINFAELEVFDKDGNNLALNKTVTGSDFRGGAPNWKLVDGDFTNFSQTLSRDETEKDYMLVDLGAPQEINKIKITNRSEGDKKIIGVKVQIIDEDQITVRRELPVITTAWATHTLTIPETTWS
;
A
#
# COMPACT_ATOMS: atom_id res chain seq x y z
N MET A 1 12.34 -23.08 38.65
CA MET A 1 11.60 -22.48 37.51
C MET A 1 12.19 -21.10 37.24
N SER A 2 12.45 -20.78 35.98
CA SER A 2 12.94 -19.45 35.60
C SER A 2 11.84 -18.42 35.85
N PRO A 3 12.18 -17.18 36.32
CA PRO A 3 11.21 -16.11 36.54
C PRO A 3 10.38 -15.80 35.29
N LEU A 4 10.95 -16.00 34.11
CA LEU A 4 10.30 -15.80 32.83
C LEU A 4 9.16 -16.81 32.61
N ILE A 5 9.35 -18.07 32.99
CA ILE A 5 8.32 -19.11 32.85
C ILE A 5 7.15 -18.82 33.79
N VAL A 6 7.43 -18.38 35.00
CA VAL A 6 6.38 -17.99 35.97
C VAL A 6 5.57 -16.83 35.45
N PHE A 7 6.22 -15.80 34.87
CA PHE A 7 5.54 -14.64 34.25
C PHE A 7 4.61 -15.07 33.11
N PHE A 8 5.06 -15.93 32.20
CA PHE A 8 4.23 -16.43 31.10
C PHE A 8 3.02 -17.22 31.59
N ILE A 9 3.18 -18.09 32.59
CA ILE A 9 2.06 -18.86 33.16
C ILE A 9 1.01 -17.92 33.78
N VAL A 10 1.44 -16.92 34.55
CA VAL A 10 0.53 -15.96 35.16
C VAL A 10 -0.22 -15.15 34.09
N LEU A 11 0.47 -14.71 33.05
CA LEU A 11 -0.15 -13.96 31.93
C LEU A 11 -1.24 -14.79 31.23
N VAL A 12 -0.97 -16.05 30.91
CA VAL A 12 -1.93 -16.94 30.27
C VAL A 12 -3.16 -17.19 31.16
N VAL A 13 -2.97 -17.41 32.45
CA VAL A 13 -4.08 -17.60 33.39
C VAL A 13 -4.97 -16.37 33.49
N VAL A 14 -4.38 -15.16 33.51
CA VAL A 14 -5.14 -13.91 33.54
C VAL A 14 -5.97 -13.73 32.26
N LEU A 15 -5.38 -13.99 31.10
CA LEU A 15 -6.10 -13.87 29.81
C LEU A 15 -7.26 -14.88 29.69
N VAL A 16 -7.08 -16.10 30.15
CA VAL A 16 -8.15 -17.10 30.20
C VAL A 16 -9.27 -16.69 31.16
N ALA A 17 -8.93 -16.16 32.35
CA ALA A 17 -9.91 -15.69 33.30
C ALA A 17 -10.74 -14.51 32.76
N ILE A 18 -10.13 -13.57 32.04
CA ILE A 18 -10.83 -12.46 31.38
C ILE A 18 -11.76 -12.99 30.29
N GLY A 19 -11.32 -13.94 29.47
CA GLY A 19 -12.14 -14.56 28.44
C GLY A 19 -13.38 -15.26 29.00
N ILE A 20 -13.23 -16.02 30.10
CA ILE A 20 -14.34 -16.69 30.78
C ILE A 20 -15.31 -15.68 31.41
N TYR A 21 -14.81 -14.57 31.97
CA TYR A 21 -15.66 -13.52 32.54
C TYR A 21 -16.64 -12.91 31.49
N PHE A 22 -16.17 -12.70 30.27
CA PHE A 22 -17.02 -12.20 29.17
C PHE A 22 -18.02 -13.23 28.64
N ILE A 23 -17.72 -14.53 28.71
CA ILE A 23 -18.63 -15.60 28.28
C ILE A 23 -19.79 -15.80 29.26
N PHE A 24 -19.56 -15.58 30.56
CA PHE A 24 -20.56 -15.81 31.62
C PHE A 24 -21.36 -14.57 32.04
N LYS A 25 -21.06 -13.39 31.50
CA LYS A 25 -21.92 -12.22 31.68
C LYS A 25 -23.06 -12.30 30.68
N GLY A 26 -23.98 -13.25 30.93
CA GLY A 26 -25.18 -13.45 30.13
C GLY A 26 -26.09 -12.22 30.19
N ASP A 27 -26.68 -11.93 29.05
CA ASP A 27 -27.65 -10.88 28.84
C ASP A 27 -28.87 -11.09 29.73
N GLU A 28 -29.13 -10.18 30.68
CA GLU A 28 -30.43 -10.07 31.31
C GLU A 28 -31.41 -9.45 30.30
N GLU A 29 -32.36 -10.23 29.79
CA GLU A 29 -33.42 -9.73 28.94
C GLU A 29 -34.29 -8.72 29.72
N PRO A 30 -34.51 -7.51 29.19
CA PRO A 30 -35.48 -6.59 29.78
C PRO A 30 -36.90 -7.07 29.53
N SER A 31 -37.69 -7.22 30.63
CA SER A 31 -39.09 -7.53 30.64
C SER A 31 -39.92 -6.60 29.72
N LEU A 32 -40.58 -7.16 28.73
CA LEU A 32 -41.47 -6.44 27.81
C LEU A 32 -42.75 -5.97 28.54
N GLY A 33 -42.84 -4.66 28.73
CA GLY A 33 -44.13 -3.98 29.07
C GLY A 33 -45.09 -4.00 27.89
N PRO A 34 -46.41 -3.73 28.11
CA PRO A 34 -47.46 -3.86 27.10
C PRO A 34 -47.22 -2.94 25.89
N THR A 35 -47.27 -3.54 24.69
CA THR A 35 -47.09 -2.91 23.39
C THR A 35 -48.12 -1.79 23.14
N PRO A 36 -47.70 -0.53 22.90
CA PRO A 36 -48.57 0.48 22.31
C PRO A 36 -48.86 0.15 20.86
N GLY A 37 -50.10 0.40 20.41
CA GLY A 37 -50.53 0.15 19.04
C GLY A 37 -49.75 0.95 18.00
N PRO A 38 -49.87 0.58 16.70
CA PRO A 38 -49.04 1.12 15.64
C PRO A 38 -49.28 2.62 15.42
N THR A 39 -48.27 3.41 15.73
CA THR A 39 -48.19 4.81 15.28
C THR A 39 -47.83 4.81 13.79
N PRO A 40 -48.51 5.60 12.93
CA PRO A 40 -48.08 5.72 11.53
C PRO A 40 -46.64 6.19 11.48
N GLY A 41 -45.75 5.37 10.89
CA GLY A 41 -44.35 5.69 10.75
C GLY A 41 -44.12 6.93 9.87
N PRO A 42 -43.10 7.72 10.12
CA PRO A 42 -42.73 8.80 9.22
C PRO A 42 -42.46 8.24 7.82
N THR A 43 -43.12 8.85 6.82
CA THR A 43 -42.85 8.60 5.41
C THR A 43 -41.33 8.78 5.18
N GLN A 44 -40.65 7.69 4.89
CA GLN A 44 -39.26 7.76 4.50
C GLN A 44 -39.15 8.64 3.24
N GLY A 45 -38.50 9.78 3.38
CA GLY A 45 -38.07 10.56 2.23
C GLY A 45 -37.19 9.71 1.29
N PRO A 46 -37.01 10.10 0.03
CA PRO A 46 -36.28 9.32 -0.94
C PRO A 46 -34.90 8.93 -0.32
N THR A 47 -34.68 7.62 -0.21
CA THR A 47 -33.39 7.06 0.16
C THR A 47 -32.37 7.62 -0.84
N GLN A 48 -31.51 8.51 -0.41
CA GLN A 48 -30.36 8.90 -1.23
C GLN A 48 -29.63 7.60 -1.55
N GLY A 49 -29.53 7.29 -2.83
CA GLY A 49 -28.67 6.21 -3.31
C GLY A 49 -27.26 6.41 -2.74
N PRO A 50 -26.46 5.35 -2.67
CA PRO A 50 -25.08 5.47 -2.16
C PRO A 50 -24.43 6.66 -2.84
N THR A 51 -23.98 7.62 -2.04
CA THR A 51 -23.13 8.73 -2.51
C THR A 51 -22.00 8.07 -3.28
N PRO A 52 -21.72 8.44 -4.54
CA PRO A 52 -20.58 7.87 -5.25
C PRO A 52 -19.36 8.06 -4.34
N GLU A 53 -18.72 6.95 -4.04
CA GLU A 53 -17.47 6.94 -3.25
C GLU A 53 -16.55 7.94 -3.94
N SER A 54 -16.04 8.90 -3.19
CA SER A 54 -15.21 9.96 -3.74
C SER A 54 -14.03 9.32 -4.48
N ASP A 55 -13.95 9.54 -5.79
CA ASP A 55 -12.84 9.07 -6.63
C ASP A 55 -11.49 9.70 -6.24
N ILE A 56 -11.50 10.58 -5.24
CA ILE A 56 -10.33 11.25 -4.68
C ILE A 56 -9.60 10.31 -3.75
N VAL A 57 -8.34 10.03 -4.06
CA VAL A 57 -7.45 9.25 -3.21
C VAL A 57 -6.46 10.20 -2.52
N VAL A 58 -6.50 10.21 -1.19
CA VAL A 58 -5.58 10.99 -0.35
C VAL A 58 -4.61 10.03 0.31
N GLY A 59 -3.30 10.33 0.21
CA GLY A 59 -2.25 9.58 0.89
C GLY A 59 -0.97 10.38 1.02
N ARG A 60 -0.11 9.95 1.93
CA ARG A 60 1.20 10.58 2.15
C ARG A 60 2.33 9.83 1.47
N TYR A 61 2.21 8.51 1.37
CA TYR A 61 3.28 7.67 0.83
C TYR A 61 2.82 6.98 -0.46
N VAL A 62 3.77 6.87 -1.40
CA VAL A 62 3.63 6.02 -2.59
C VAL A 62 4.67 4.91 -2.50
N LYS A 63 4.21 3.67 -2.39
CA LYS A 63 5.04 2.47 -2.30
C LYS A 63 5.03 1.73 -3.63
N LEU A 64 6.21 1.43 -4.13
CA LEU A 64 6.45 0.48 -5.22
C LEU A 64 6.96 -0.80 -4.57
N GLU A 65 6.35 -1.95 -4.82
CA GLU A 65 6.75 -3.22 -4.21
C GLU A 65 6.72 -4.32 -5.26
N HIS A 66 7.78 -5.12 -5.33
CA HIS A 66 7.76 -6.29 -6.20
C HIS A 66 6.83 -7.37 -5.62
N THR A 67 6.07 -8.07 -6.46
CA THR A 67 5.13 -9.12 -6.00
C THR A 67 5.81 -10.42 -5.62
N ILE A 68 7.04 -10.64 -6.10
CA ILE A 68 7.88 -11.80 -5.76
C ILE A 68 9.09 -11.37 -4.93
N ALA A 69 9.56 -12.24 -4.05
CA ALA A 69 10.84 -12.11 -3.37
C ALA A 69 12.00 -12.53 -4.31
N TYR A 70 13.22 -12.19 -3.91
CA TYR A 70 14.42 -12.67 -4.58
C TYR A 70 14.46 -14.21 -4.52
N ASP A 71 14.81 -14.86 -5.62
CA ASP A 71 14.99 -16.31 -5.71
C ASP A 71 16.34 -16.59 -6.40
N ALA A 72 17.31 -17.07 -5.64
CA ALA A 72 18.66 -17.36 -6.11
C ALA A 72 18.67 -18.47 -7.19
N ASP A 73 17.74 -19.41 -7.15
CA ASP A 73 17.64 -20.51 -8.08
C ASP A 73 17.12 -20.09 -9.45
N ILE A 74 16.26 -19.06 -9.47
CA ILE A 74 15.69 -18.48 -10.70
C ILE A 74 16.63 -17.49 -11.35
N GLN A 75 17.57 -16.91 -10.60
CA GLN A 75 18.51 -15.86 -11.03
C GLN A 75 19.66 -16.31 -11.96
N GLY A 76 19.67 -17.57 -12.37
CA GLY A 76 20.70 -18.10 -13.26
C GLY A 76 20.66 -17.51 -14.66
N ASN A 77 21.37 -16.41 -14.91
CA ASN A 77 21.66 -15.79 -16.21
C ASN A 77 20.50 -15.15 -16.99
N ASP A 78 19.28 -15.20 -16.51
CA ASP A 78 18.16 -14.52 -17.18
C ASP A 78 17.88 -13.19 -16.47
N GLU A 79 18.27 -12.07 -17.08
CA GLU A 79 18.04 -10.72 -16.53
C GLU A 79 16.56 -10.40 -16.34
N ASP A 80 15.67 -11.25 -16.86
CA ASP A 80 14.22 -11.08 -16.86
C ASP A 80 13.56 -11.52 -15.54
N THR A 81 14.26 -12.20 -14.64
CA THR A 81 13.68 -12.80 -13.42
C THR A 81 14.09 -12.14 -12.11
N HIS A 82 14.75 -10.99 -12.17
CA HIS A 82 15.20 -10.29 -10.98
C HIS A 82 14.05 -9.60 -10.23
N ALA A 83 13.88 -9.93 -8.96
CA ALA A 83 12.92 -9.30 -8.05
C ALA A 83 13.28 -7.86 -7.66
N ASN A 84 14.35 -7.29 -8.21
CA ASN A 84 14.74 -5.92 -7.92
C ASN A 84 13.90 -4.91 -8.72
N ILE A 85 13.58 -3.81 -8.07
CA ILE A 85 12.88 -2.67 -8.68
C ILE A 85 13.90 -1.76 -9.35
N ASN A 86 13.60 -1.29 -10.56
CA ASN A 86 14.53 -0.50 -11.37
C ASN A 86 13.74 0.46 -12.28
N PHE A 87 13.74 1.75 -11.91
CA PHE A 87 13.01 2.79 -12.63
C PHE A 87 13.87 4.01 -12.90
N ALA A 88 13.62 4.68 -14.03
CA ALA A 88 14.20 6.00 -14.30
C ALA A 88 13.50 7.07 -13.45
N GLU A 89 12.16 7.09 -13.42
CA GLU A 89 11.44 8.15 -12.72
C GLU A 89 10.06 7.69 -12.24
N LEU A 90 9.67 8.17 -11.06
CA LEU A 90 8.31 8.14 -10.53
C LEU A 90 7.79 9.58 -10.39
N GLU A 91 6.71 9.88 -11.07
CA GLU A 91 5.99 11.14 -10.97
C GLU A 91 4.61 10.90 -10.36
N VAL A 92 4.23 11.72 -9.38
CA VAL A 92 2.93 11.68 -8.71
C VAL A 92 2.27 13.04 -8.86
N PHE A 93 1.11 13.10 -9.47
CA PHE A 93 0.47 14.37 -9.81
C PHE A 93 -0.81 14.59 -9.01
N ASP A 94 -1.03 15.84 -8.61
CA ASP A 94 -2.33 16.33 -8.17
C ASP A 94 -3.26 16.63 -9.38
N LYS A 95 -4.47 17.10 -9.08
CA LYS A 95 -5.45 17.47 -10.11
C LYS A 95 -5.03 18.66 -10.98
N ASP A 96 -4.12 19.50 -10.49
CA ASP A 96 -3.62 20.70 -11.17
C ASP A 96 -2.36 20.39 -12.02
N GLY A 97 -1.87 19.16 -11.96
CA GLY A 97 -0.73 18.67 -12.73
C GLY A 97 0.63 18.95 -12.08
N ASN A 98 0.66 19.33 -10.80
CA ASN A 98 1.92 19.49 -10.06
C ASN A 98 2.49 18.13 -9.70
N ASN A 99 3.79 17.92 -9.93
CA ASN A 99 4.48 16.70 -9.50
C ASN A 99 4.80 16.77 -8.00
N LEU A 100 4.03 16.04 -7.20
CA LEU A 100 4.13 15.98 -5.75
C LEU A 100 5.37 15.18 -5.28
N ALA A 101 5.93 14.32 -6.13
CA ALA A 101 7.05 13.44 -5.79
C ALA A 101 8.41 14.09 -6.04
N LEU A 102 8.49 15.16 -6.83
CA LEU A 102 9.76 15.76 -7.25
C LEU A 102 10.65 16.13 -6.06
N ASN A 103 11.87 15.61 -6.02
CA ASN A 103 12.88 15.82 -4.97
C ASN A 103 12.41 15.43 -3.55
N LYS A 104 11.47 14.51 -3.43
CA LYS A 104 11.00 13.98 -2.15
C LYS A 104 11.93 12.90 -1.60
N THR A 105 11.78 12.61 -0.32
CA THR A 105 12.52 11.54 0.34
C THR A 105 12.07 10.19 -0.16
N VAL A 106 13.02 9.35 -0.56
CA VAL A 106 12.77 7.95 -0.94
C VAL A 106 13.54 7.04 0.02
N THR A 107 12.85 6.05 0.58
CA THR A 107 13.42 4.96 1.38
C THR A 107 13.06 3.63 0.76
N GLY A 108 13.56 2.51 1.27
CA GLY A 108 13.21 1.20 0.72
C GLY A 108 14.23 0.13 1.09
N SER A 109 14.16 -0.99 0.38
CA SER A 109 15.18 -2.03 0.41
C SER A 109 16.55 -1.46 0.04
N ASP A 110 17.62 -2.21 0.30
CA ASP A 110 18.98 -1.79 -0.07
C ASP A 110 19.07 -1.34 -1.54
N PHE A 111 19.79 -0.26 -1.79
CA PHE A 111 19.98 0.29 -3.12
C PHE A 111 21.33 -0.09 -3.71
N ARG A 112 21.34 -0.34 -5.02
CA ARG A 112 22.56 -0.63 -5.77
C ARG A 112 23.46 0.59 -5.82
N GLY A 113 24.78 0.39 -5.58
CA GLY A 113 25.79 1.44 -5.75
C GLY A 113 25.73 2.05 -7.16
N GLY A 114 25.69 3.38 -7.25
CA GLY A 114 25.53 4.12 -8.50
C GLY A 114 24.10 4.35 -8.98
N ALA A 115 23.12 3.66 -8.37
CA ALA A 115 21.69 3.82 -8.64
C ALA A 115 20.89 4.10 -7.34
N PRO A 116 21.22 5.18 -6.60
CA PRO A 116 20.65 5.48 -5.30
C PRO A 116 19.18 5.87 -5.40
N ASN A 117 18.48 5.80 -4.26
CA ASN A 117 17.05 6.01 -4.11
C ASN A 117 16.55 7.37 -4.61
N TRP A 118 17.26 8.46 -4.34
CA TRP A 118 16.85 9.81 -4.71
C TRP A 118 16.68 10.01 -6.22
N LYS A 119 17.35 9.19 -7.05
CA LYS A 119 17.20 9.24 -8.50
C LYS A 119 15.82 8.82 -9.01
N LEU A 120 15.00 8.21 -8.15
CA LEU A 120 13.64 7.83 -8.50
C LEU A 120 12.72 9.03 -8.74
N VAL A 121 13.07 10.20 -8.18
CA VAL A 121 12.19 11.38 -8.13
C VAL A 121 12.96 12.68 -8.38
N ASP A 122 14.07 12.65 -9.10
CA ASP A 122 14.94 13.83 -9.32
C ASP A 122 14.61 14.62 -10.59
N GLY A 123 13.67 14.11 -11.41
CA GLY A 123 13.27 14.72 -12.67
C GLY A 123 14.24 14.45 -13.83
N ASP A 124 15.26 13.60 -13.64
CA ASP A 124 16.22 13.21 -14.68
C ASP A 124 15.91 11.82 -15.24
N PHE A 125 15.21 11.77 -16.36
CA PHE A 125 14.83 10.54 -17.05
C PHE A 125 16.01 9.77 -17.70
N THR A 126 17.24 10.29 -17.61
CA THR A 126 18.43 9.66 -18.20
C THR A 126 19.20 8.80 -17.21
N ASN A 127 18.91 8.94 -15.91
CA ASN A 127 19.44 8.11 -14.84
C ASN A 127 18.38 7.12 -14.31
N PHE A 128 18.68 6.40 -13.24
CA PHE A 128 17.73 5.46 -12.64
C PHE A 128 18.05 5.17 -11.18
N SER A 129 17.03 4.75 -10.44
CA SER A 129 17.13 4.12 -9.12
C SER A 129 16.97 2.61 -9.24
N GLN A 130 17.70 1.83 -8.44
CA GLN A 130 17.59 0.38 -8.42
C GLN A 130 17.77 -0.18 -7.02
N THR A 131 16.87 -1.06 -6.58
CA THR A 131 17.06 -1.87 -5.37
C THR A 131 18.09 -2.97 -5.61
N LEU A 132 18.65 -3.46 -4.52
CA LEU A 132 19.62 -4.55 -4.54
C LEU A 132 19.01 -5.77 -3.83
N SER A 133 18.23 -6.54 -4.57
CA SER A 133 17.61 -7.76 -4.07
C SER A 133 18.68 -8.76 -3.59
N ARG A 134 18.64 -9.13 -2.32
CA ARG A 134 19.53 -10.10 -1.69
C ARG A 134 18.86 -11.00 -0.68
N ASP A 135 17.62 -10.69 -0.30
CA ASP A 135 16.88 -11.44 0.69
C ASP A 135 15.81 -12.28 0.01
N GLU A 136 15.90 -13.59 0.14
CA GLU A 136 14.94 -14.55 -0.43
C GLU A 136 13.60 -14.54 0.32
N THR A 137 13.53 -13.90 1.48
CA THR A 137 12.34 -13.85 2.33
C THR A 137 11.57 -12.55 2.20
N GLU A 138 12.21 -11.48 1.71
CA GLU A 138 11.63 -10.15 1.63
C GLU A 138 11.47 -9.69 0.18
N LYS A 139 10.39 -8.96 -0.07
CA LYS A 139 10.12 -8.32 -1.36
C LYS A 139 10.78 -6.96 -1.39
N ASP A 140 11.44 -6.67 -2.51
CA ASP A 140 11.99 -5.35 -2.73
C ASP A 140 10.90 -4.29 -2.80
N TYR A 141 11.17 -3.14 -2.20
CA TYR A 141 10.28 -1.99 -2.26
C TYR A 141 11.03 -0.66 -2.30
N MET A 142 10.36 0.36 -2.82
CA MET A 142 10.70 1.77 -2.73
C MET A 142 9.51 2.53 -2.17
N LEU A 143 9.73 3.45 -1.24
CA LEU A 143 8.71 4.24 -0.56
C LEU A 143 9.03 5.72 -0.69
N VAL A 144 8.18 6.47 -1.37
CA VAL A 144 8.29 7.92 -1.52
C VAL A 144 7.41 8.60 -0.49
N ASP A 145 7.98 9.49 0.34
CA ASP A 145 7.26 10.34 1.29
C ASP A 145 6.93 11.69 0.65
N LEU A 146 5.68 11.94 0.35
CA LEU A 146 5.21 13.21 -0.21
C LEU A 146 5.29 14.38 0.79
N GLY A 147 5.63 14.10 2.06
CA GLY A 147 5.80 15.08 3.12
C GLY A 147 4.54 15.34 3.96
N ALA A 148 3.36 15.22 3.37
CA ALA A 148 2.06 15.31 4.02
C ALA A 148 1.03 14.54 3.18
N PRO A 149 -0.17 14.23 3.74
CA PRO A 149 -1.27 13.70 2.93
C PRO A 149 -1.63 14.64 1.78
N GLN A 150 -1.67 14.11 0.56
CA GLN A 150 -1.94 14.83 -0.69
C GLN A 150 -3.07 14.14 -1.46
N GLU A 151 -3.88 14.92 -2.18
CA GLU A 151 -4.80 14.39 -3.19
C GLU A 151 -4.00 13.95 -4.41
N ILE A 152 -4.05 12.65 -4.72
CA ILE A 152 -3.33 12.05 -5.83
C ILE A 152 -4.31 11.77 -6.96
N ASN A 153 -4.03 12.35 -8.12
CA ASN A 153 -4.88 12.21 -9.31
C ASN A 153 -4.25 11.28 -10.34
N LYS A 154 -2.91 11.29 -10.47
CA LYS A 154 -2.23 10.51 -11.49
C LYS A 154 -0.86 10.04 -11.01
N ILE A 155 -0.50 8.81 -11.36
CA ILE A 155 0.85 8.27 -11.19
C ILE A 155 1.41 7.93 -12.55
N LYS A 156 2.67 8.31 -12.78
CA LYS A 156 3.43 7.97 -13.98
C LYS A 156 4.77 7.39 -13.59
N ILE A 157 5.13 6.26 -14.18
CA ILE A 157 6.37 5.55 -13.95
C ILE A 157 7.10 5.44 -15.28
N THR A 158 8.32 5.96 -15.33
CA THR A 158 9.21 5.80 -16.49
C THR A 158 10.17 4.65 -16.20
N ASN A 159 10.19 3.67 -17.10
CA ASN A 159 11.06 2.53 -17.02
C ASN A 159 12.52 2.96 -17.24
N ARG A 160 13.48 2.22 -16.69
CA ARG A 160 14.93 2.50 -16.83
C ARG A 160 15.37 2.57 -18.28
N SER A 161 14.89 1.66 -19.10
CA SER A 161 15.15 1.60 -20.52
C SER A 161 13.94 1.04 -21.23
N GLU A 162 13.84 1.31 -22.51
CA GLU A 162 12.74 0.80 -23.29
C GLU A 162 12.72 -0.74 -23.25
N GLY A 163 11.64 -1.30 -22.71
CA GLY A 163 11.43 -2.74 -22.62
C GLY A 163 12.15 -3.46 -21.48
N ASP A 164 12.72 -2.76 -20.48
CA ASP A 164 13.28 -3.43 -19.29
C ASP A 164 12.15 -4.14 -18.52
N LYS A 165 12.26 -5.48 -18.45
CA LYS A 165 11.20 -6.35 -17.88
C LYS A 165 11.14 -6.34 -16.36
N LYS A 166 12.11 -5.74 -15.66
CA LYS A 166 12.13 -5.63 -14.19
C LYS A 166 10.97 -4.82 -13.60
N ILE A 167 10.25 -4.08 -14.45
CA ILE A 167 9.00 -3.42 -14.07
C ILE A 167 7.84 -4.41 -13.91
N ILE A 168 7.89 -5.56 -14.59
CA ILE A 168 6.82 -6.57 -14.55
C ILE A 168 6.76 -7.17 -13.15
N GLY A 169 5.56 -7.24 -12.58
CA GLY A 169 5.34 -7.73 -11.23
C GLY A 169 5.45 -6.65 -10.15
N VAL A 170 5.68 -5.40 -10.51
CA VAL A 170 5.65 -4.31 -9.55
C VAL A 170 4.22 -3.84 -9.30
N LYS A 171 3.88 -3.71 -8.03
CA LYS A 171 2.63 -3.19 -7.49
C LYS A 171 2.87 -1.80 -6.93
N VAL A 172 1.91 -0.91 -7.12
CA VAL A 172 1.95 0.45 -6.57
C VAL A 172 0.82 0.62 -5.56
N GLN A 173 1.14 1.18 -4.40
CA GLN A 173 0.19 1.45 -3.33
C GLN A 173 0.28 2.91 -2.89
N ILE A 174 -0.88 3.54 -2.70
CA ILE A 174 -0.99 4.82 -2.03
C ILE A 174 -1.33 4.53 -0.57
N ILE A 175 -0.51 5.03 0.35
CA ILE A 175 -0.54 4.68 1.76
C ILE A 175 -0.75 5.96 2.58
N ASP A 176 -1.47 5.82 3.67
CA ASP A 176 -1.77 6.89 4.61
C ASP A 176 -0.54 7.33 5.43
N GLU A 177 -0.72 8.34 6.25
CA GLU A 177 0.30 8.90 7.13
C GLU A 177 0.82 7.89 8.18
N ASP A 178 0.02 6.91 8.56
CA ASP A 178 0.40 5.84 9.50
C ASP A 178 1.37 4.80 8.92
N GLN A 179 1.70 4.87 7.62
CA GLN A 179 2.52 3.92 6.85
C GLN A 179 1.97 2.47 6.80
N ILE A 180 0.73 2.26 7.21
CA ILE A 180 0.09 0.94 7.33
C ILE A 180 -1.17 0.88 6.48
N THR A 181 -2.01 1.91 6.55
CA THR A 181 -3.31 1.92 5.88
C THR A 181 -3.14 2.16 4.38
N VAL A 182 -3.43 1.16 3.57
CA VAL A 182 -3.45 1.29 2.11
C VAL A 182 -4.76 1.97 1.69
N ARG A 183 -4.66 3.17 1.14
CA ARG A 183 -5.79 3.95 0.62
C ARG A 183 -6.21 3.48 -0.76
N ARG A 184 -5.24 3.11 -1.58
CA ARG A 184 -5.47 2.55 -2.91
C ARG A 184 -4.33 1.62 -3.27
N GLU A 185 -4.67 0.44 -3.79
CA GLU A 185 -3.75 -0.45 -4.48
C GLU A 185 -4.04 -0.35 -5.98
N LEU A 186 -2.99 -0.08 -6.77
CA LEU A 186 -3.10 -0.01 -8.22
C LEU A 186 -2.82 -1.40 -8.81
N PRO A 187 -3.30 -1.67 -10.03
CA PRO A 187 -3.03 -2.93 -10.71
C PRO A 187 -1.55 -3.24 -10.82
N VAL A 188 -1.18 -4.51 -10.70
CA VAL A 188 0.20 -4.96 -10.92
C VAL A 188 0.59 -4.69 -12.37
N ILE A 189 1.79 -4.16 -12.58
CA ILE A 189 2.31 -3.92 -13.91
C ILE A 189 2.65 -5.27 -14.56
N THR A 190 2.06 -5.55 -15.71
CA THR A 190 2.19 -6.83 -16.42
C THR A 190 2.92 -6.71 -17.76
N THR A 191 3.27 -5.50 -18.16
CA THR A 191 3.93 -5.21 -19.44
C THR A 191 5.17 -4.35 -19.23
N ALA A 192 6.17 -4.48 -20.07
CA ALA A 192 7.42 -3.73 -19.99
C ALA A 192 7.42 -2.53 -20.95
N TRP A 193 6.46 -1.63 -20.81
CA TRP A 193 6.44 -0.38 -21.60
C TRP A 193 7.51 0.60 -21.11
N ALA A 194 7.89 1.54 -21.95
CA ALA A 194 8.80 2.62 -21.60
C ALA A 194 8.21 3.54 -20.52
N THR A 195 6.91 3.73 -20.54
CA THR A 195 6.19 4.55 -19.55
C THR A 195 4.84 3.91 -19.23
N HIS A 196 4.46 3.95 -17.96
CA HIS A 196 3.18 3.53 -17.44
C HIS A 196 2.49 4.72 -16.80
N THR A 197 1.24 4.98 -17.19
CA THR A 197 0.43 6.06 -16.61
C THR A 197 -0.88 5.49 -16.09
N LEU A 198 -1.29 5.92 -14.92
CA LEU A 198 -2.61 5.62 -14.35
C LEU A 198 -3.21 6.90 -13.78
N THR A 199 -4.35 7.29 -14.31
CA THR A 199 -5.16 8.40 -13.80
C THR A 199 -6.21 7.81 -12.86
N ILE A 200 -6.31 8.31 -11.65
CA ILE A 200 -7.31 7.86 -10.69
C ILE A 200 -8.65 8.55 -11.04
N PRO A 201 -9.77 7.82 -11.14
CA PRO A 201 -10.03 6.46 -10.62
C PRO A 201 -9.83 5.30 -11.60
N GLU A 202 -9.15 5.46 -12.71
CA GLU A 202 -8.91 4.37 -13.65
C GLU A 202 -8.31 3.13 -12.99
N THR A 203 -8.54 1.97 -13.58
CA THR A 203 -8.12 0.67 -13.05
C THR A 203 -7.10 -0.05 -13.92
N THR A 204 -6.61 0.60 -14.97
CA THR A 204 -5.65 0.02 -15.92
C THR A 204 -4.54 1.03 -16.25
N TRP A 205 -3.32 0.52 -16.36
CA TRP A 205 -2.18 1.30 -16.87
C TRP A 205 -2.31 1.55 -18.38
N SER A 206 -1.90 2.71 -18.81
CA SER A 206 -1.82 3.12 -20.22
C SER A 206 -0.41 3.54 -20.59
#